data_f9f298a7a97cb46ff6b8ac9bafde59f5
#
_entry.id   f9f298a7a97cb46ff6b8ac9bafde59f5
#
_cell.length_a   1.000
_cell.length_b   1.000
_cell.length_c   1.000
_cell.angle_alpha   90.00
_cell.angle_beta   90.00
_cell.angle_gamma   90.00
#
_symmetry.space_group_name_H-M   'P 1'
#
loop_
_entity.id
_entity.type
_entity.pdbx_description
1 polymer ?
#
loop_
_entity_poly.entity_id
_entity_poly.type
_entity_poly.pdbx_seq_one_letter_code
_entity_poly.pdbx_strand_id
1 'polypeptide(L)'
;RDFVDAGVQLSGVPYLGPVLMDLMERGFVSALATNGAAVIHDFELALSGATSEEVDEALGPGRFGMADETGSLLNAAINDGVARGQGLGQAVGEWLDRSRPSHVHLSLFAAAARFGIPVTVHVGIGTDIIHMHPAASGAALGEGSLRDFRYLVSNVARLEQGVFLNCGSAVILPEVFLKAVALARNAGISLEGLTTANMDFIRHYRAQTNVVSRPVAGIGRGYSLVGHHELMIPLLAAALTESRMV
;
A
#
# COMPACT_ATOMS: atom_id res chain seq x y z
N ARG A 1 14.04 -7.48 15.99
CA ARG A 1 13.98 -6.09 15.42
C ARG A 1 13.48 -6.24 14.01
N ASP A 2 12.19 -6.19 13.90
CA ASP A 2 11.48 -6.98 12.93
C ASP A 2 10.65 -6.00 12.15
N PHE A 3 11.07 -5.70 10.94
CA PHE A 3 10.35 -4.78 10.07
C PHE A 3 9.88 -5.55 8.85
N VAL A 4 8.59 -5.79 8.80
CA VAL A 4 7.93 -6.19 7.56
C VAL A 4 7.39 -4.90 6.94
N ASP A 5 8.14 -4.31 6.02
CA ASP A 5 7.56 -3.36 5.10
C ASP A 5 6.77 -4.16 4.07
N ALA A 6 5.49 -4.23 4.28
CA ALA A 6 4.60 -4.90 3.35
C ALA A 6 4.04 -3.88 2.36
N GLY A 7 4.61 -3.86 1.17
CA GLY A 7 3.93 -3.29 0.02
C GLY A 7 2.78 -4.22 -0.35
N VAL A 8 1.61 -4.04 0.25
CA VAL A 8 0.48 -4.91 -0.01
C VAL A 8 -0.43 -4.26 -1.03
N GLN A 9 -0.50 -4.84 -2.20
CA GLN A 9 -1.59 -4.57 -3.11
C GLN A 9 -2.81 -5.38 -2.65
N LEU A 10 -3.70 -4.74 -1.90
CA LEU A 10 -4.92 -5.35 -1.36
C LEU A 10 -6.08 -5.40 -2.36
N SER A 11 -5.83 -5.03 -3.61
CA SER A 11 -6.85 -5.06 -4.64
C SER A 11 -7.39 -6.48 -4.82
N GLY A 12 -8.59 -6.71 -4.35
CA GLY A 12 -9.32 -7.95 -4.54
C GLY A 12 -9.35 -8.91 -3.34
N VAL A 13 -8.72 -8.59 -2.20
CA VAL A 13 -8.76 -9.49 -1.03
C VAL A 13 -9.17 -8.77 0.25
N PRO A 14 -10.46 -8.39 0.41
CA PRO A 14 -10.95 -7.67 1.59
C PRO A 14 -10.76 -8.43 2.91
N TYR A 15 -10.56 -9.73 2.85
CA TYR A 15 -10.41 -10.59 4.03
C TYR A 15 -9.02 -10.56 4.69
N LEU A 16 -8.01 -9.98 4.04
CA LEU A 16 -6.66 -9.86 4.59
C LEU A 16 -6.48 -8.64 5.48
N GLY A 17 -7.38 -7.67 5.39
CA GLY A 17 -7.36 -6.46 6.20
C GLY A 17 -7.23 -6.73 7.71
N PRO A 18 -8.10 -7.54 8.32
CA PRO A 18 -8.02 -7.87 9.75
C PRO A 18 -6.69 -8.52 10.16
N VAL A 19 -6.12 -9.38 9.33
CA VAL A 19 -4.82 -10.02 9.60
C VAL A 19 -3.69 -8.99 9.60
N LEU A 20 -3.70 -8.09 8.64
CA LEU A 20 -2.71 -7.02 8.55
C LEU A 20 -2.86 -6.00 9.70
N MET A 21 -4.08 -5.66 10.09
CA MET A 21 -4.34 -4.80 11.25
C MET A 21 -3.82 -5.42 12.56
N ASP A 22 -4.01 -6.74 12.76
CA ASP A 22 -3.42 -7.44 13.91
C ASP A 22 -1.89 -7.40 13.89
N LEU A 23 -1.26 -7.59 12.72
CA LEU A 23 0.19 -7.48 12.56
C LEU A 23 0.70 -6.04 12.80
N MET A 24 -0.06 -5.02 12.39
CA MET A 24 0.23 -3.62 12.71
C MET A 24 0.17 -3.36 14.21
N GLU A 25 -0.91 -3.77 14.88
CA GLU A 25 -1.11 -3.58 16.31
C GLU A 25 -0.01 -4.27 17.13
N ARG A 26 0.43 -5.45 16.69
CA ARG A 26 1.55 -6.18 17.30
C ARG A 26 2.93 -5.63 16.96
N GLY A 27 3.02 -4.62 16.09
CA GLY A 27 4.28 -3.99 15.69
C GLY A 27 5.15 -4.83 14.74
N PHE A 28 4.56 -5.78 14.02
CA PHE A 28 5.26 -6.50 12.94
C PHE A 28 5.29 -5.72 11.63
N VAL A 29 4.34 -4.83 11.41
CA VAL A 29 4.27 -3.94 10.24
C VAL A 29 4.57 -2.52 10.67
N SER A 30 5.60 -1.91 10.10
CA SER A 30 6.06 -0.57 10.45
C SER A 30 5.75 0.49 9.38
N ALA A 31 5.44 0.08 8.18
CA ALA A 31 5.01 0.97 7.09
C ALA A 31 4.23 0.18 6.03
N LEU A 32 3.37 0.88 5.30
CA LEU A 32 2.65 0.34 4.15
C LEU A 32 2.90 1.20 2.90
N ALA A 33 2.99 0.55 1.75
CA ALA A 33 2.99 1.21 0.45
C ALA A 33 1.92 0.58 -0.45
N THR A 34 1.11 1.41 -1.09
CA THR A 34 0.01 0.94 -1.95
C THR A 34 -0.06 1.70 -3.26
N ASN A 35 -0.91 1.25 -4.17
CA ASN A 35 -1.32 1.97 -5.36
C ASN A 35 -2.68 2.68 -5.14
N GLY A 36 -3.18 3.39 -6.14
CA GLY A 36 -4.45 4.09 -6.06
C GLY A 36 -5.67 3.17 -5.94
N ALA A 37 -5.66 2.00 -6.57
CA ALA A 37 -6.76 1.04 -6.48
C ALA A 37 -6.98 0.55 -5.03
N ALA A 38 -5.91 0.31 -4.28
CA ALA A 38 -6.02 -0.10 -2.88
C ALA A 38 -6.67 0.98 -2.00
N VAL A 39 -6.36 2.25 -2.25
CA VAL A 39 -7.00 3.38 -1.56
C VAL A 39 -8.50 3.41 -1.79
N ILE A 40 -8.92 3.22 -3.05
CA ILE A 40 -10.34 3.23 -3.42
C ILE A 40 -11.08 2.09 -2.72
N HIS A 41 -10.56 0.87 -2.83
CA HIS A 41 -11.18 -0.30 -2.20
C HIS A 41 -11.27 -0.17 -0.68
N ASP A 42 -10.21 0.30 -0.02
CA ASP A 42 -10.21 0.53 1.43
C ASP A 42 -11.23 1.59 1.85
N PHE A 43 -11.32 2.66 1.05
CA PHE A 43 -12.26 3.76 1.28
C PHE A 43 -13.72 3.31 1.11
N GLU A 44 -14.02 2.56 0.05
CA GLU A 44 -15.34 2.00 -0.20
C GLU A 44 -15.75 0.99 0.88
N LEU A 45 -14.84 0.09 1.29
CA LEU A 45 -15.06 -0.81 2.41
C LEU A 45 -15.40 -0.04 3.69
N ALA A 46 -14.70 1.05 3.98
CA ALA A 46 -14.98 1.87 5.14
C ALA A 46 -16.35 2.54 5.09
N LEU A 47 -16.78 2.99 3.91
CA LEU A 47 -18.08 3.65 3.72
C LEU A 47 -19.25 2.68 3.75
N SER A 48 -19.21 1.62 2.92
CA SER A 48 -20.35 0.76 2.62
C SER A 48 -20.20 -0.69 3.07
N GLY A 49 -19.00 -1.10 3.50
CA GLY A 49 -18.72 -2.50 3.85
C GLY A 49 -18.51 -3.41 2.65
N ALA A 50 -18.53 -2.86 1.43
CA ALA A 50 -18.36 -3.57 0.18
C ALA A 50 -17.53 -2.73 -0.80
N THR A 51 -16.85 -3.37 -1.72
CA THR A 51 -16.22 -2.70 -2.85
C THR A 51 -17.08 -2.93 -4.09
N SER A 52 -17.22 -1.90 -4.84
CA SER A 52 -17.54 -1.59 -6.22
C SER A 52 -18.35 -2.53 -7.13
N GLU A 53 -18.49 -2.03 -8.25
CA GLU A 53 -19.27 -2.26 -9.45
C GLU A 53 -18.90 -3.58 -10.16
N GLU A 54 -19.89 -4.24 -10.72
CA GLU A 54 -19.69 -5.27 -11.74
C GLU A 54 -19.21 -4.58 -13.03
N VAL A 55 -17.88 -4.64 -13.27
CA VAL A 55 -17.23 -3.90 -14.35
C VAL A 55 -17.84 -4.22 -15.72
N ASP A 56 -18.08 -5.50 -15.99
CA ASP A 56 -18.62 -5.95 -17.28
C ASP A 56 -20.02 -5.38 -17.56
N GLU A 57 -20.84 -5.23 -16.53
CA GLU A 57 -22.18 -4.65 -16.65
C GLU A 57 -22.16 -3.12 -16.71
N ALA A 58 -21.22 -2.49 -16.00
CA ALA A 58 -21.15 -1.04 -15.87
C ALA A 58 -20.40 -0.37 -17.04
N LEU A 59 -19.42 -1.06 -17.64
CA LEU A 59 -18.57 -0.49 -18.70
C LEU A 59 -19.33 -0.20 -19.99
N GLY A 60 -20.18 -1.14 -20.43
CA GLY A 60 -20.93 -0.98 -21.69
C GLY A 60 -21.80 0.29 -21.75
N PRO A 61 -22.62 0.58 -20.74
CA PRO A 61 -23.40 1.83 -20.67
C PRO A 61 -22.59 3.05 -20.18
N GLY A 62 -21.28 2.94 -19.94
CA GLY A 62 -20.42 4.03 -19.49
C GLY A 62 -20.62 4.46 -18.03
N ARG A 63 -21.10 3.56 -17.18
CA ARG A 63 -21.32 3.82 -15.75
C ARG A 63 -20.17 3.39 -14.84
N PHE A 64 -19.21 2.63 -15.38
CA PHE A 64 -18.07 2.16 -14.61
C PHE A 64 -17.26 3.32 -14.02
N GLY A 65 -17.04 3.28 -12.71
CA GLY A 65 -16.27 4.30 -11.98
C GLY A 65 -16.99 5.62 -11.77
N MET A 66 -18.31 5.66 -11.95
CA MET A 66 -19.13 6.88 -11.83
C MET A 66 -19.80 7.03 -10.47
N ALA A 67 -19.35 6.28 -9.44
CA ALA A 67 -19.83 6.43 -8.08
C ALA A 67 -19.44 7.81 -7.52
N ASP A 68 -20.41 8.72 -7.40
CA ASP A 68 -20.17 10.12 -7.00
C ASP A 68 -19.64 10.20 -5.57
N GLU A 69 -20.16 9.39 -4.65
CA GLU A 69 -19.77 9.39 -3.25
C GLU A 69 -18.27 9.01 -3.08
N THR A 70 -17.82 7.97 -3.75
CA THR A 70 -16.40 7.57 -3.75
C THR A 70 -15.55 8.66 -4.36
N GLY A 71 -15.93 9.15 -5.54
CA GLY A 71 -15.18 10.16 -6.28
C GLY A 71 -15.10 11.50 -5.54
N SER A 72 -16.23 12.00 -5.03
CA SER A 72 -16.29 13.31 -4.35
C SER A 72 -15.58 13.29 -3.01
N LEU A 73 -15.89 12.32 -2.13
CA LEU A 73 -15.36 12.28 -0.77
C LEU A 73 -13.86 11.96 -0.74
N LEU A 74 -13.42 11.00 -1.57
CA LEU A 74 -12.00 10.64 -1.60
C LEU A 74 -11.15 11.77 -2.20
N ASN A 75 -11.60 12.41 -3.29
CA ASN A 75 -10.90 13.58 -3.82
C ASN A 75 -10.92 14.76 -2.85
N ALA A 76 -12.01 14.99 -2.10
CA ALA A 76 -12.04 16.01 -1.06
C ALA A 76 -11.02 15.72 0.05
N ALA A 77 -10.96 14.49 0.55
CA ALA A 77 -9.95 14.06 1.54
C ALA A 77 -8.52 14.30 1.06
N ILE A 78 -8.23 13.93 -0.20
CA ILE A 78 -6.93 14.14 -0.84
C ILE A 78 -6.61 15.63 -0.96
N ASN A 79 -7.51 16.41 -1.55
CA ASN A 79 -7.28 17.84 -1.81
C ASN A 79 -7.03 18.61 -0.50
N ASP A 80 -7.84 18.36 0.52
CA ASP A 80 -7.71 18.98 1.84
C ASP A 80 -6.42 18.55 2.55
N GLY A 81 -6.10 17.25 2.54
CA GLY A 81 -4.92 16.72 3.18
C GLY A 81 -3.63 17.24 2.55
N VAL A 82 -3.56 17.24 1.23
CA VAL A 82 -2.39 17.75 0.48
C VAL A 82 -2.20 19.23 0.70
N ALA A 83 -3.28 20.02 0.77
CA ALA A 83 -3.22 21.45 1.12
C ALA A 83 -2.65 21.70 2.52
N ARG A 84 -2.82 20.74 3.45
CA ARG A 84 -2.20 20.78 4.80
C ARG A 84 -0.78 20.20 4.84
N GLY A 85 -0.22 19.82 3.72
CA GLY A 85 1.14 19.28 3.66
C GLY A 85 1.23 17.76 3.87
N GLN A 86 0.12 17.02 3.75
CA GLN A 86 0.09 15.57 3.89
C GLN A 86 0.36 14.85 2.56
N GLY A 87 0.84 13.61 2.63
CA GLY A 87 0.81 12.66 1.52
C GLY A 87 -0.60 12.09 1.35
N LEU A 88 -0.83 11.34 0.26
CA LEU A 88 -2.14 10.76 -0.04
C LEU A 88 -2.57 9.77 1.05
N GLY A 89 -1.65 8.88 1.46
CA GLY A 89 -1.94 7.86 2.45
C GLY A 89 -2.33 8.45 3.81
N GLN A 90 -1.59 9.45 4.27
CA GLN A 90 -1.90 10.15 5.50
C GLN A 90 -3.23 10.92 5.41
N ALA A 91 -3.46 11.64 4.32
CA ALA A 91 -4.67 12.43 4.10
C ALA A 91 -5.93 11.56 4.20
N VAL A 92 -5.94 10.42 3.50
CA VAL A 92 -7.07 9.49 3.48
C VAL A 92 -7.23 8.78 4.83
N GLY A 93 -6.15 8.26 5.41
CA GLY A 93 -6.20 7.56 6.69
C GLY A 93 -6.74 8.43 7.82
N GLU A 94 -6.26 9.67 7.94
CA GLU A 94 -6.74 10.60 8.94
C GLU A 94 -8.18 11.08 8.68
N TRP A 95 -8.58 11.21 7.41
CA TRP A 95 -9.96 11.54 7.09
C TRP A 95 -10.91 10.43 7.53
N LEU A 96 -10.59 9.16 7.22
CA LEU A 96 -11.38 7.99 7.62
C LEU A 96 -11.45 7.83 9.14
N ASP A 97 -10.32 8.02 9.85
CA ASP A 97 -10.30 7.89 11.30
C ASP A 97 -11.11 8.98 12.01
N ARG A 98 -11.13 10.21 11.47
CA ARG A 98 -11.94 11.31 12.00
C ARG A 98 -13.43 11.20 11.66
N SER A 99 -13.74 10.86 10.41
CA SER A 99 -15.12 10.81 9.90
C SER A 99 -15.90 9.62 10.44
N ARG A 100 -15.21 8.55 10.85
CA ARG A 100 -15.80 7.34 11.42
C ARG A 100 -16.97 6.79 10.60
N PRO A 101 -16.82 6.51 9.29
CA PRO A 101 -17.89 5.89 8.52
C PRO A 101 -18.28 4.53 9.11
N SER A 102 -19.45 4.02 8.73
CA SER A 102 -20.10 2.87 9.40
C SER A 102 -19.22 1.60 9.47
N HIS A 103 -18.33 1.42 8.50
CA HIS A 103 -17.44 0.26 8.41
C HIS A 103 -15.97 0.61 8.56
N VAL A 104 -15.63 1.72 9.21
CA VAL A 104 -14.23 2.18 9.40
C VAL A 104 -13.33 1.13 10.05
N HIS A 105 -13.90 0.21 10.79
CA HIS A 105 -13.18 -0.91 11.41
C HIS A 105 -12.58 -1.89 10.40
N LEU A 106 -13.00 -1.84 9.13
CA LEU A 106 -12.44 -2.64 8.03
C LEU A 106 -11.28 -1.93 7.32
N SER A 107 -11.06 -0.63 7.56
CA SER A 107 -10.07 0.16 6.86
C SER A 107 -8.66 -0.01 7.42
N LEU A 108 -7.74 -0.43 6.56
CA LEU A 108 -6.29 -0.44 6.85
C LEU A 108 -5.72 0.96 6.99
N PHE A 109 -6.18 1.91 6.18
CA PHE A 109 -5.71 3.30 6.24
C PHE A 109 -6.11 3.97 7.55
N ALA A 110 -7.35 3.79 8.00
CA ALA A 110 -7.80 4.28 9.30
C ALA A 110 -7.05 3.61 10.47
N ALA A 111 -6.83 2.30 10.39
CA ALA A 111 -6.06 1.56 11.39
C ALA A 111 -4.61 2.05 11.44
N ALA A 112 -3.96 2.21 10.29
CA ALA A 112 -2.59 2.73 10.20
C ALA A 112 -2.48 4.14 10.80
N ALA A 113 -3.44 5.03 10.53
CA ALA A 113 -3.48 6.36 11.12
C ALA A 113 -3.57 6.30 12.65
N ARG A 114 -4.41 5.43 13.21
CA ARG A 114 -4.52 5.22 14.67
C ARG A 114 -3.26 4.67 15.32
N PHE A 115 -2.57 3.76 14.63
CA PHE A 115 -1.33 3.15 15.13
C PHE A 115 -0.08 3.99 14.83
N GLY A 116 -0.23 5.12 14.12
CA GLY A 116 0.91 5.96 13.73
C GLY A 116 1.83 5.29 12.69
N ILE A 117 1.30 4.36 11.91
CA ILE A 117 2.02 3.65 10.84
C ILE A 117 1.90 4.45 9.55
N PRO A 118 3.01 4.86 8.92
CA PRO A 118 2.97 5.57 7.65
C PRO A 118 2.41 4.69 6.54
N VAL A 119 1.47 5.25 5.78
CA VAL A 119 0.96 4.66 4.54
C VAL A 119 1.33 5.58 3.39
N THR A 120 1.90 5.04 2.34
CA THR A 120 2.25 5.78 1.13
C THR A 120 1.47 5.25 -0.08
N VAL A 121 1.00 6.17 -0.93
CA VAL A 121 0.18 5.85 -2.10
C VAL A 121 0.87 6.34 -3.38
N HIS A 122 1.09 5.42 -4.29
CA HIS A 122 1.79 5.66 -5.54
C HIS A 122 0.81 5.52 -6.70
N VAL A 123 0.36 6.64 -7.24
CA VAL A 123 -0.64 6.68 -8.31
C VAL A 123 -0.01 6.70 -9.71
N GLY A 124 -0.70 6.07 -10.65
CA GLY A 124 -0.52 6.33 -12.07
C GLY A 124 -1.75 7.10 -12.57
N ILE A 125 -1.57 8.34 -13.05
CA ILE A 125 -2.72 9.13 -13.50
C ILE A 125 -3.43 8.43 -14.65
N GLY A 126 -4.75 8.26 -14.49
CA GLY A 126 -5.61 7.56 -15.44
C GLY A 126 -5.82 6.06 -15.16
N THR A 127 -5.15 5.49 -14.15
CA THR A 127 -5.35 4.09 -13.77
C THR A 127 -6.53 3.86 -12.82
N ASP A 128 -6.97 4.91 -12.12
CA ASP A 128 -7.92 4.80 -11.02
C ASP A 128 -9.20 5.60 -11.30
N ILE A 129 -10.34 5.08 -10.88
CA ILE A 129 -11.67 5.66 -11.16
C ILE A 129 -11.84 7.07 -10.63
N ILE A 130 -11.21 7.42 -9.51
CA ILE A 130 -11.29 8.77 -8.92
C ILE A 130 -10.66 9.85 -9.80
N HIS A 131 -9.80 9.48 -10.74
CA HIS A 131 -9.19 10.42 -11.69
C HIS A 131 -10.19 10.95 -12.72
N MET A 132 -11.28 10.22 -12.98
CA MET A 132 -12.35 10.63 -13.89
C MET A 132 -13.34 11.61 -13.27
N HIS A 133 -13.36 11.72 -11.93
CA HIS A 133 -14.31 12.56 -11.21
C HIS A 133 -13.95 14.05 -11.35
N PRO A 134 -14.94 14.96 -11.52
CA PRO A 134 -14.70 16.41 -11.66
C PRO A 134 -13.95 17.05 -10.48
N ALA A 135 -14.03 16.49 -9.27
CA ALA A 135 -13.31 16.96 -8.10
C ALA A 135 -11.82 16.57 -8.08
N ALA A 136 -11.36 15.75 -9.04
CA ALA A 136 -9.97 15.33 -9.11
C ALA A 136 -9.05 16.53 -9.39
N SER A 137 -8.04 16.71 -8.54
CA SER A 137 -6.99 17.71 -8.75
C SER A 137 -5.68 17.01 -9.12
N GLY A 138 -5.27 17.14 -10.39
CA GLY A 138 -3.98 16.61 -10.84
C GLY A 138 -2.80 17.21 -10.06
N ALA A 139 -2.91 18.45 -9.61
CA ALA A 139 -1.90 19.08 -8.75
C ALA A 139 -1.81 18.40 -7.38
N ALA A 140 -2.96 18.16 -6.73
CA ALA A 140 -2.98 17.49 -5.42
C ALA A 140 -2.54 16.03 -5.52
N LEU A 141 -3.01 15.28 -6.52
CA LEU A 141 -2.58 13.90 -6.77
C LEU A 141 -1.07 13.79 -7.01
N GLY A 142 -0.52 14.68 -7.86
CA GLY A 142 0.91 14.71 -8.15
C GLY A 142 1.76 15.10 -6.94
N GLU A 143 1.40 16.16 -6.24
CA GLU A 143 2.12 16.62 -5.03
C GLU A 143 2.03 15.58 -3.91
N GLY A 144 0.83 15.05 -3.63
CA GLY A 144 0.61 14.08 -2.58
C GLY A 144 1.36 12.77 -2.84
N SER A 145 1.30 12.23 -4.07
CA SER A 145 2.02 11.00 -4.43
C SER A 145 3.54 11.20 -4.44
N LEU A 146 4.04 12.38 -4.87
CA LEU A 146 5.47 12.69 -4.78
C LEU A 146 5.93 12.80 -3.31
N ARG A 147 5.11 13.34 -2.44
CA ARG A 147 5.39 13.40 -1.01
C ARG A 147 5.42 12.01 -0.40
N ASP A 148 4.46 11.15 -0.75
CA ASP A 148 4.45 9.74 -0.34
C ASP A 148 5.68 8.98 -0.84
N PHE A 149 6.13 9.26 -2.05
CA PHE A 149 7.39 8.69 -2.54
C PHE A 149 8.59 9.09 -1.67
N ARG A 150 8.68 10.34 -1.23
CA ARG A 150 9.73 10.80 -0.31
C ARG A 150 9.64 10.11 1.06
N TYR A 151 8.43 9.90 1.57
CA TYR A 151 8.21 9.13 2.80
C TYR A 151 8.63 7.66 2.62
N LEU A 152 8.30 7.05 1.49
CA LEU A 152 8.77 5.69 1.18
C LEU A 152 10.30 5.61 1.13
N VAL A 153 10.98 6.57 0.51
CA VAL A 153 12.45 6.64 0.50
C VAL A 153 12.99 6.69 1.94
N SER A 154 12.39 7.50 2.81
CA SER A 154 12.77 7.58 4.22
C SER A 154 12.55 6.26 4.97
N ASN A 155 11.46 5.55 4.67
CA ASN A 155 11.19 4.23 5.25
C ASN A 155 12.20 3.19 4.74
N VAL A 156 12.45 3.16 3.45
CA VAL A 156 13.44 2.26 2.83
C VAL A 156 14.85 2.51 3.38
N ALA A 157 15.23 3.76 3.64
CA ALA A 157 16.51 4.11 4.23
C ALA A 157 16.74 3.49 5.63
N ARG A 158 15.70 3.03 6.30
CA ARG A 158 15.76 2.36 7.62
C ARG A 158 15.73 0.83 7.55
N LEU A 159 15.78 0.26 6.35
CA LEU A 159 15.70 -1.19 6.13
C LEU A 159 17.04 -1.94 6.24
N GLU A 160 18.09 -1.36 6.82
CA GLU A 160 19.28 -2.15 7.20
C GLU A 160 18.85 -3.26 8.16
N GLN A 161 19.22 -4.51 7.85
CA GLN A 161 18.75 -5.73 8.55
C GLN A 161 17.22 -5.90 8.57
N GLY A 162 16.50 -5.11 7.80
CA GLY A 162 15.04 -5.12 7.73
C GLY A 162 14.49 -6.01 6.62
N VAL A 163 13.16 -6.07 6.53
CA VAL A 163 12.43 -6.86 5.55
C VAL A 163 11.52 -5.97 4.72
N PHE A 164 11.57 -6.15 3.40
CA PHE A 164 10.60 -5.59 2.45
C PHE A 164 9.80 -6.71 1.81
N LEU A 165 8.47 -6.66 1.93
CA LEU A 165 7.57 -7.66 1.35
C LEU A 165 6.71 -7.02 0.27
N ASN A 166 6.83 -7.49 -0.97
CA ASN A 166 5.94 -7.13 -2.09
C ASN A 166 4.86 -8.19 -2.22
N CYS A 167 3.59 -7.81 -2.04
CA CYS A 167 2.44 -8.71 -2.17
C CYS A 167 1.59 -8.30 -3.36
N GLY A 168 1.54 -9.12 -4.40
CA GLY A 168 0.65 -8.97 -5.55
C GLY A 168 0.91 -7.76 -6.47
N SER A 169 1.90 -6.92 -6.19
CA SER A 169 2.21 -5.82 -7.09
C SER A 169 3.18 -6.25 -8.18
N ALA A 170 2.67 -6.30 -9.41
CA ALA A 170 3.43 -6.77 -10.56
C ALA A 170 4.31 -5.69 -11.22
N VAL A 171 3.91 -4.41 -11.13
CA VAL A 171 4.53 -3.31 -11.90
C VAL A 171 4.85 -2.09 -11.04
N ILE A 172 3.84 -1.39 -10.52
CA ILE A 172 4.01 -0.05 -9.91
C ILE A 172 4.96 -0.09 -8.72
N LEU A 173 4.62 -0.87 -7.68
CA LEU A 173 5.40 -0.87 -6.44
C LEU A 173 6.82 -1.44 -6.62
N PRO A 174 7.08 -2.50 -7.41
CA PRO A 174 8.45 -2.90 -7.73
C PRO A 174 9.30 -1.81 -8.39
N GLU A 175 8.68 -0.98 -9.25
CA GLU A 175 9.37 0.15 -9.87
C GLU A 175 9.64 1.29 -8.87
N VAL A 176 8.66 1.60 -8.03
CA VAL A 176 8.78 2.64 -6.99
C VAL A 176 9.82 2.23 -5.95
N PHE A 177 9.78 0.98 -5.47
CA PHE A 177 10.74 0.45 -4.50
C PHE A 177 12.18 0.50 -5.02
N LEU A 178 12.42 0.08 -6.27
CA LEU A 178 13.76 0.15 -6.86
C LEU A 178 14.31 1.58 -6.88
N LYS A 179 13.47 2.60 -7.17
CA LYS A 179 13.87 4.00 -7.14
C LYS A 179 14.11 4.51 -5.72
N ALA A 180 13.31 4.05 -4.75
CA ALA A 180 13.52 4.37 -3.35
C ALA A 180 14.86 3.80 -2.83
N VAL A 181 15.19 2.57 -3.17
CA VAL A 181 16.50 1.95 -2.89
C VAL A 181 17.64 2.74 -3.54
N ALA A 182 17.47 3.14 -4.81
CA ALA A 182 18.49 3.92 -5.51
C ALA A 182 18.76 5.27 -4.82
N LEU A 183 17.71 5.97 -4.38
CA LEU A 183 17.85 7.24 -3.66
C LEU A 183 18.47 7.06 -2.26
N ALA A 184 18.07 6.03 -1.51
CA ALA A 184 18.65 5.73 -0.22
C ALA A 184 20.16 5.47 -0.35
N ARG A 185 20.59 4.68 -1.33
CA ARG A 185 22.01 4.44 -1.61
C ARG A 185 22.75 5.67 -2.09
N ASN A 186 22.13 6.49 -2.91
CA ASN A 186 22.73 7.77 -3.34
C ASN A 186 22.96 8.71 -2.14
N ALA A 187 22.10 8.63 -1.12
CA ALA A 187 22.26 9.34 0.15
C ALA A 187 23.28 8.69 1.12
N GLY A 188 23.97 7.63 0.69
CA GLY A 188 25.02 6.97 1.50
C GLY A 188 24.52 5.85 2.41
N ILE A 189 23.26 5.42 2.31
CA ILE A 189 22.72 4.31 3.11
C ILE A 189 23.08 2.98 2.43
N SER A 190 23.74 2.08 3.14
CA SER A 190 24.22 0.80 2.59
C SER A 190 23.10 -0.19 2.34
N LEU A 191 22.06 -0.21 3.19
CA LEU A 191 21.02 -1.22 3.26
C LEU A 191 21.57 -2.63 3.49
N GLU A 192 22.66 -2.74 4.26
CA GLU A 192 23.30 -4.00 4.57
C GLU A 192 22.34 -4.96 5.28
N GLY A 193 22.34 -6.23 4.86
CA GLY A 193 21.46 -7.25 5.43
C GLY A 193 19.99 -7.13 5.06
N LEU A 194 19.63 -6.26 4.10
CA LEU A 194 18.25 -6.16 3.60
C LEU A 194 17.73 -7.51 3.12
N THR A 195 16.56 -7.89 3.61
CA THR A 195 15.81 -9.04 3.09
C THR A 195 14.61 -8.55 2.30
N THR A 196 14.44 -9.08 1.08
CA THR A 196 13.25 -8.80 0.28
C THR A 196 12.49 -10.07 -0.06
N ALA A 197 11.16 -10.00 -0.11
CA ALA A 197 10.35 -11.10 -0.58
C ALA A 197 9.28 -10.61 -1.54
N ASN A 198 9.00 -11.42 -2.56
CA ASN A 198 7.84 -11.24 -3.43
C ASN A 198 6.88 -12.39 -3.21
N MET A 199 5.64 -12.08 -2.87
CA MET A 199 4.52 -13.03 -2.73
C MET A 199 3.51 -12.76 -3.84
N ASP A 200 3.28 -13.74 -4.68
CA ASP A 200 2.28 -13.65 -5.75
C ASP A 200 1.90 -15.07 -6.20
N PHE A 201 0.75 -15.24 -6.86
CA PHE A 201 0.37 -16.53 -7.45
C PHE A 201 1.04 -16.77 -8.81
N ILE A 202 1.64 -15.72 -9.40
CA ILE A 202 2.43 -15.76 -10.64
C ILE A 202 3.76 -15.03 -10.42
N ARG A 203 4.81 -15.50 -11.10
CA ARG A 203 6.09 -14.79 -11.13
C ARG A 203 6.12 -13.72 -12.20
N HIS A 204 6.11 -12.46 -11.77
CA HIS A 204 6.25 -11.32 -12.67
C HIS A 204 7.71 -10.86 -12.79
N TYR A 205 8.14 -10.52 -14.02
CA TYR A 205 9.51 -10.10 -14.31
C TYR A 205 9.97 -8.92 -13.44
N ARG A 206 9.13 -7.87 -13.31
CA ARG A 206 9.52 -6.68 -12.56
C ARG A 206 9.66 -6.96 -11.06
N ALA A 207 8.74 -7.69 -10.47
CA ALA A 207 8.83 -8.08 -9.07
C ALA A 207 10.07 -8.96 -8.82
N GLN A 208 10.32 -9.95 -9.70
CA GLN A 208 11.50 -10.80 -9.60
C GLN A 208 12.80 -10.02 -9.72
N THR A 209 12.87 -9.04 -10.61
CA THR A 209 14.09 -8.29 -10.89
C THR A 209 14.29 -7.12 -9.92
N ASN A 210 13.23 -6.35 -9.67
CA ASN A 210 13.31 -5.07 -8.97
C ASN A 210 13.00 -5.16 -7.46
N VAL A 211 12.52 -6.32 -6.99
CA VAL A 211 12.35 -6.60 -5.56
C VAL A 211 13.32 -7.71 -5.13
N VAL A 212 13.25 -8.88 -5.77
CA VAL A 212 13.94 -10.08 -5.28
C VAL A 212 15.45 -10.05 -5.59
N SER A 213 15.88 -9.53 -6.75
CA SER A 213 17.26 -9.70 -7.20
C SER A 213 18.12 -8.44 -7.00
N ARG A 214 17.79 -7.34 -7.68
CA ARG A 214 18.63 -6.13 -7.75
C ARG A 214 18.86 -5.44 -6.40
N PRO A 215 17.82 -5.24 -5.56
CA PRO A 215 17.99 -4.49 -4.31
C PRO A 215 18.90 -5.17 -3.29
N VAL A 216 19.03 -6.48 -3.35
CA VAL A 216 19.76 -7.28 -2.36
C VAL A 216 21.08 -7.84 -2.88
N ALA A 217 21.41 -7.55 -4.14
CA ALA A 217 22.63 -8.09 -4.76
C ALA A 217 23.90 -7.68 -4.00
N GLY A 218 24.61 -8.68 -3.47
CA GLY A 218 25.85 -8.50 -2.73
C GLY A 218 25.72 -8.05 -1.27
N ILE A 219 24.50 -7.71 -0.80
CA ILE A 219 24.30 -7.14 0.55
C ILE A 219 23.22 -7.85 1.38
N GLY A 220 22.38 -8.67 0.76
CA GLY A 220 21.23 -9.22 1.46
C GLY A 220 20.64 -10.45 0.78
N ARG A 221 19.36 -10.72 1.04
CA ARG A 221 18.67 -11.92 0.53
C ARG A 221 17.34 -11.57 -0.10
N GLY A 222 17.01 -12.22 -1.23
CA GLY A 222 15.73 -12.08 -1.92
C GLY A 222 15.01 -13.42 -2.05
N TYR A 223 13.72 -13.43 -1.78
CA TYR A 223 12.86 -14.61 -1.82
C TYR A 223 11.70 -14.40 -2.79
N SER A 224 11.32 -15.45 -3.50
CA SER A 224 10.13 -15.48 -4.35
C SER A 224 9.22 -16.59 -3.87
N LEU A 225 8.08 -16.22 -3.30
CA LEU A 225 7.07 -17.11 -2.76
C LEU A 225 5.88 -17.13 -3.71
N VAL A 226 5.53 -18.33 -4.22
CA VAL A 226 4.42 -18.49 -5.15
C VAL A 226 3.28 -19.19 -4.44
N GLY A 227 2.13 -18.52 -4.35
CA GLY A 227 0.93 -19.03 -3.69
C GLY A 227 -0.16 -17.98 -3.61
N HIS A 228 -1.35 -18.40 -3.22
CA HIS A 228 -2.48 -17.51 -3.02
C HIS A 228 -2.31 -16.69 -1.73
N HIS A 229 -2.55 -15.39 -1.80
CA HIS A 229 -2.39 -14.47 -0.66
C HIS A 229 -3.27 -14.87 0.53
N GLU A 230 -4.47 -15.39 0.28
CA GLU A 230 -5.44 -15.84 1.28
C GLU A 230 -4.90 -17.00 2.14
N LEU A 231 -3.91 -17.72 1.65
CA LEU A 231 -3.22 -18.78 2.39
C LEU A 231 -1.89 -18.30 2.96
N MET A 232 -1.10 -17.59 2.14
CA MET A 232 0.27 -17.23 2.47
C MET A 232 0.36 -16.18 3.57
N ILE A 233 -0.51 -15.15 3.54
CA ILE A 233 -0.48 -14.07 4.53
C ILE A 233 -0.92 -14.55 5.92
N PRO A 234 -2.03 -15.29 6.08
CA PRO A 234 -2.37 -15.88 7.38
C PRO A 234 -1.31 -16.86 7.93
N LEU A 235 -0.68 -17.66 7.05
CA LEU A 235 0.41 -18.55 7.45
C LEU A 235 1.62 -17.76 7.96
N LEU A 236 2.01 -16.69 7.26
CA LEU A 236 3.08 -15.81 7.70
C LEU A 236 2.74 -15.15 9.04
N ALA A 237 1.51 -14.65 9.20
CA ALA A 237 1.05 -14.04 10.43
C ALA A 237 1.09 -15.03 11.60
N ALA A 238 0.63 -16.28 11.40
CA ALA A 238 0.70 -17.33 12.41
C ALA A 238 2.16 -17.62 12.81
N ALA A 239 3.05 -17.80 11.83
CA ALA A 239 4.47 -18.05 12.09
C ALA A 239 5.14 -16.90 12.87
N LEU A 240 4.83 -15.66 12.56
CA LEU A 240 5.35 -14.47 13.26
C LEU A 240 4.85 -14.40 14.70
N THR A 241 3.56 -14.69 14.93
CA THR A 241 2.98 -14.65 16.27
C THR A 241 3.48 -15.77 17.18
N GLU A 242 3.64 -16.98 16.64
CA GLU A 242 4.19 -18.12 17.39
C GLU A 242 5.67 -17.91 17.73
N SER A 243 6.46 -17.32 16.82
CA SER A 243 7.90 -17.10 17.08
C SER A 243 8.19 -16.13 18.22
N ARG A 244 7.23 -15.29 18.63
CA ARG A 244 7.35 -14.40 19.81
C ARG A 244 6.97 -15.06 21.13
N MET A 245 6.37 -16.25 21.10
CA MET A 245 5.98 -16.96 22.31
C MET A 245 7.06 -17.90 22.85
N VAL A 246 8.16 -18.04 22.11
CA VAL A 246 9.38 -18.78 22.48
C VAL A 246 10.50 -17.78 22.82
#